data_1f48189f4b78e4067d12ab1d975b1ae4
#
_entry.id   1f48189f4b78e4067d12ab1d975b1ae4
#
_cell.length_a   1.000
_cell.length_b   1.000
_cell.length_c   1.000
_cell.angle_alpha   90.00
_cell.angle_beta   90.00
_cell.angle_gamma   90.00
#
_symmetry.space_group_name_H-M   'P 1'
#
loop_
_entity.id
_entity.type
_entity.pdbx_description
1 polymer ?
#
loop_
_entity_poly.entity_id
_entity_poly.type
_entity_poly.pdbx_seq_one_letter_code
_entity_poly.pdbx_strand_id
1 'polypeptide(L)'
;MEHTKVLVAVYGPKARQDVEFSDEGKLRCDFRYSPFALRARRQTGKEKGGREGGREGGGGGGGGPQRDEERAASRTVSQALEASVQLAKLPKSVVEVFVLVLQTDGGEVGAAISCASLALAEAGIELFGLVASCEVVAFMPSEGKREWRVRVDPSAAEEGGEEGGREGGKEGGVVGLALMPVSGEVTQVWQKGRLDSHGIERALEMAADGARMVHALMRRRLLTYMEQEGGGEGGGEGERRGGGEGMER
;
A
#
# COMPACT_ATOMS: atom_id res chain seq x y z
N MET A 1 -6.46 -4.61 10.47
CA MET A 1 -5.08 -4.01 10.50
C MET A 1 -4.82 -3.25 11.80
N GLU A 2 -4.88 -3.93 12.94
CA GLU A 2 -4.62 -3.22 14.20
C GLU A 2 -3.12 -2.92 14.41
N HIS A 3 -2.24 -3.70 13.79
CA HIS A 3 -0.81 -3.62 14.05
C HIS A 3 0.08 -3.35 12.84
N THR A 4 -0.47 -3.28 11.61
CA THR A 4 0.31 -2.92 10.44
C THR A 4 0.43 -1.41 10.32
N LYS A 5 1.67 -0.90 10.29
CA LYS A 5 1.99 0.54 10.17
C LYS A 5 2.86 0.78 8.96
N VAL A 6 2.38 1.64 8.08
CA VAL A 6 3.08 2.03 6.85
C VAL A 6 3.24 3.55 6.82
N LEU A 7 4.42 4.00 6.45
CA LEU A 7 4.72 5.40 6.18
C LEU A 7 4.96 5.56 4.68
N VAL A 8 4.28 6.53 4.07
CA VAL A 8 4.46 6.84 2.66
C VAL A 8 4.87 8.29 2.48
N ALA A 9 5.85 8.51 1.61
CA ALA A 9 6.28 9.84 1.20
C ALA A 9 6.25 9.93 -0.34
N VAL A 10 5.71 11.04 -0.85
CA VAL A 10 5.63 11.34 -2.28
C VAL A 10 6.55 12.50 -2.61
N TYR A 11 7.36 12.33 -3.62
CA TYR A 11 8.27 13.36 -4.13
C TYR A 11 8.03 13.58 -5.61
N GLY A 12 7.77 14.81 -6.00
CA GLY A 12 7.59 15.17 -7.40
C GLY A 12 6.40 16.10 -7.65
N PRO A 13 6.12 16.41 -8.91
CA PRO A 13 6.84 15.95 -10.11
C PRO A 13 8.25 16.54 -10.22
N LYS A 14 9.25 15.70 -10.49
CA LYS A 14 10.64 16.11 -10.74
C LYS A 14 10.96 15.99 -12.22
N ALA A 15 11.73 16.94 -12.76
CA ALA A 15 12.22 16.83 -14.13
C ALA A 15 13.10 15.59 -14.29
N ARG A 16 12.85 14.84 -15.35
CA ARG A 16 13.62 13.64 -15.69
C ARG A 16 14.97 14.02 -16.30
N GLN A 17 16.04 13.42 -15.81
CA GLN A 17 17.40 13.63 -16.32
C GLN A 17 17.78 12.64 -17.44
N ASP A 18 16.92 11.63 -17.70
CA ASP A 18 17.19 10.62 -18.72
C ASP A 18 17.00 11.20 -20.13
N VAL A 19 17.87 10.77 -21.06
CA VAL A 19 17.98 11.28 -22.43
C VAL A 19 16.78 10.91 -23.32
N GLU A 20 15.96 9.94 -22.91
CA GLU A 20 14.79 9.53 -23.67
C GLU A 20 13.63 10.51 -23.54
N PHE A 21 13.23 11.05 -24.69
CA PHE A 21 12.00 11.82 -24.80
C PHE A 21 10.81 10.94 -24.47
N SER A 22 10.02 11.32 -23.48
CA SER A 22 8.76 10.66 -23.13
C SER A 22 7.67 11.71 -23.02
N ASP A 23 6.58 11.49 -23.74
CA ASP A 23 5.40 12.36 -23.70
C ASP A 23 4.59 12.16 -22.42
N GLU A 24 4.86 11.07 -21.68
CA GLU A 24 4.18 10.73 -20.44
C GLU A 24 5.15 10.75 -19.25
N GLY A 25 4.61 11.10 -18.09
CA GLY A 25 5.30 10.98 -16.82
C GLY A 25 5.56 9.53 -16.42
N LYS A 26 6.44 9.34 -15.45
CA LYS A 26 6.67 8.01 -14.86
C LYS A 26 6.39 8.03 -13.37
N LEU A 27 5.75 6.97 -12.89
CA LEU A 27 5.62 6.69 -11.46
C LEU A 27 6.69 5.66 -11.07
N ARG A 28 7.41 5.93 -9.99
CA ARG A 28 8.35 4.98 -9.39
C ARG A 28 7.97 4.73 -7.95
N CYS A 29 7.87 3.48 -7.57
CA CYS A 29 7.64 3.09 -6.17
C CYS A 29 8.86 2.35 -5.63
N ASP A 30 9.28 2.71 -4.42
CA ASP A 30 10.31 2.01 -3.65
C ASP A 30 9.67 1.54 -2.34
N PHE A 31 9.49 0.23 -2.21
CA PHE A 31 8.88 -0.39 -1.04
C PHE A 31 9.95 -1.07 -0.21
N ARG A 32 10.03 -0.73 1.06
CA ARG A 32 11.01 -1.29 2.00
C ARG A 32 10.41 -1.61 3.35
N TYR A 33 10.94 -2.65 3.94
CA TYR A 33 10.69 -2.94 5.35
C TYR A 33 11.75 -2.26 6.22
N SER A 34 11.32 -1.65 7.33
CA SER A 34 12.27 -1.22 8.35
C SER A 34 12.93 -2.45 9.01
N PRO A 35 14.19 -2.34 9.45
CA PRO A 35 14.91 -3.48 10.03
C PRO A 35 14.21 -4.09 11.25
N PHE A 36 13.41 -3.31 11.97
CA PHE A 36 12.67 -3.76 13.16
C PHE A 36 11.29 -4.34 12.81
N ALA A 37 10.69 -4.01 11.67
CA ALA A 37 9.42 -4.57 11.24
C ALA A 37 9.48 -6.10 11.04
N LEU A 38 10.64 -6.60 10.60
CA LEU A 38 10.86 -8.02 10.29
C LEU A 38 11.15 -8.89 11.52
N ARG A 39 11.31 -8.30 12.69
CA ARG A 39 11.62 -9.08 13.92
C ARG A 39 10.51 -10.05 14.30
N ALA A 40 9.26 -9.65 14.16
CA ALA A 40 8.11 -10.50 14.43
C ALA A 40 8.01 -11.65 13.41
N ARG A 41 8.24 -11.36 12.12
CA ARG A 41 8.16 -12.34 11.02
C ARG A 41 9.26 -13.40 11.08
N ARG A 42 10.47 -13.06 11.59
CA ARG A 42 11.58 -14.03 11.75
C ARG A 42 11.37 -15.00 12.89
N GLN A 43 10.59 -14.66 13.90
CA GLN A 43 10.32 -15.56 15.03
C GLN A 43 9.36 -16.68 14.67
N THR A 44 8.38 -16.42 13.78
CA THR A 44 7.45 -17.44 13.28
C THR A 44 8.06 -18.39 12.23
N GLY A 45 9.17 -18.01 11.60
CA GLY A 45 9.85 -18.80 10.55
C GLY A 45 11.01 -19.71 11.03
N LYS A 46 11.41 -19.63 12.32
CA LYS A 46 12.65 -20.26 12.80
C LYS A 46 12.52 -21.69 13.35
N GLU A 47 11.36 -22.31 13.24
CA GLU A 47 11.20 -23.71 13.71
C GLU A 47 11.12 -24.74 12.59
N LYS A 48 11.94 -24.71 11.55
CA LYS A 48 12.29 -25.93 10.79
C LYS A 48 13.49 -25.72 9.88
N GLY A 49 14.57 -26.38 10.21
CA GLY A 49 15.60 -26.74 9.25
C GLY A 49 16.98 -26.16 9.51
N GLY A 50 17.63 -26.68 10.56
CA GLY A 50 19.09 -26.69 10.61
C GLY A 50 19.66 -27.47 9.44
N ARG A 51 20.44 -26.77 8.59
CA ARG A 51 21.56 -27.33 7.87
C ARG A 51 22.52 -26.17 7.58
N GLU A 52 23.50 -26.05 8.43
CA GLU A 52 24.75 -25.38 8.12
C GLU A 52 25.41 -26.09 6.91
N GLY A 53 25.65 -25.37 5.88
CA GLY A 53 26.38 -25.81 4.72
C GLY A 53 26.96 -24.57 4.04
N GLY A 54 28.16 -24.18 4.43
CA GLY A 54 28.91 -23.12 3.82
C GLY A 54 29.19 -23.41 2.34
N ARG A 55 29.04 -22.35 1.53
CA ARG A 55 29.83 -22.15 0.31
C ARG A 55 29.95 -20.66 0.06
N GLU A 56 31.12 -20.14 0.41
CA GLU A 56 31.66 -18.92 -0.18
C GLU A 56 31.94 -19.19 -1.66
N GLY A 57 31.58 -18.29 -2.52
CA GLY A 57 32.01 -18.32 -3.91
C GLY A 57 31.16 -17.50 -4.87
N GLY A 58 31.65 -16.33 -5.29
CA GLY A 58 31.40 -15.78 -6.61
C GLY A 58 30.35 -14.67 -6.71
N GLY A 59 30.82 -13.48 -7.01
CA GLY A 59 30.09 -12.24 -7.23
C GLY A 59 29.00 -12.34 -8.30
N GLY A 60 27.92 -11.64 -7.99
CA GLY A 60 26.77 -11.44 -8.87
C GLY A 60 25.59 -11.03 -8.01
N GLY A 61 25.11 -9.81 -8.13
CA GLY A 61 24.04 -9.12 -7.36
C GLY A 61 22.89 -9.94 -6.77
N GLY A 62 23.18 -10.84 -5.86
CA GLY A 62 22.22 -11.67 -5.16
C GLY A 62 21.49 -10.87 -4.08
N GLY A 63 20.34 -10.33 -4.40
CA GLY A 63 19.38 -9.86 -3.42
C GLY A 63 18.86 -11.08 -2.65
N GLY A 64 19.01 -11.06 -1.30
CA GLY A 64 18.41 -12.11 -0.47
C GLY A 64 16.88 -12.11 -0.62
N PRO A 65 16.19 -13.17 -0.15
CA PRO A 65 14.74 -13.36 -0.35
C PRO A 65 13.92 -12.13 0.06
N GLN A 66 14.35 -11.36 1.04
CA GLN A 66 13.70 -10.10 1.44
C GLN A 66 13.71 -9.04 0.34
N ARG A 67 14.84 -8.87 -0.38
CA ARG A 67 14.92 -7.88 -1.46
C ARG A 67 14.05 -8.26 -2.65
N ASP A 68 13.83 -9.53 -2.87
CA ASP A 68 12.94 -10.00 -3.93
C ASP A 68 11.48 -9.77 -3.55
N GLU A 69 11.11 -9.94 -2.28
CA GLU A 69 9.79 -9.57 -1.76
C GLU A 69 9.55 -8.05 -1.85
N GLU A 70 10.50 -7.23 -1.44
CA GLU A 70 10.43 -5.77 -1.55
C GLU A 70 10.28 -5.30 -3.01
N ARG A 71 11.01 -5.92 -3.95
CA ARG A 71 10.88 -5.63 -5.39
C ARG A 71 9.53 -6.04 -5.94
N ALA A 72 9.01 -7.20 -5.53
CA ALA A 72 7.69 -7.66 -5.94
C ALA A 72 6.61 -6.71 -5.41
N ALA A 73 6.67 -6.34 -4.14
CA ALA A 73 5.75 -5.36 -3.53
C ALA A 73 5.85 -3.99 -4.22
N SER A 74 7.07 -3.49 -4.51
CA SER A 74 7.27 -2.24 -5.25
C SER A 74 6.57 -2.24 -6.60
N ARG A 75 6.67 -3.36 -7.35
CA ARG A 75 5.99 -3.51 -8.65
C ARG A 75 4.48 -3.53 -8.51
N THR A 76 3.96 -4.30 -7.54
CA THR A 76 2.51 -4.37 -7.29
C THR A 76 1.94 -3.01 -6.92
N VAL A 77 2.61 -2.27 -6.03
CA VAL A 77 2.20 -0.90 -5.64
C VAL A 77 2.28 0.05 -6.83
N SER A 78 3.37 0.02 -7.62
CA SER A 78 3.51 0.88 -8.82
C SER A 78 2.40 0.62 -9.82
N GLN A 79 2.15 -0.64 -10.17
CA GLN A 79 1.11 -1.01 -11.13
C GLN A 79 -0.29 -0.63 -10.66
N ALA A 80 -0.58 -0.80 -9.36
CA ALA A 80 -1.87 -0.42 -8.79
C ALA A 80 -2.13 1.10 -8.89
N LEU A 81 -1.09 1.91 -8.73
CA LEU A 81 -1.20 3.36 -8.71
C LEU A 81 -1.07 4.00 -10.11
N GLU A 82 -0.27 3.42 -11.01
CA GLU A 82 -0.09 3.94 -12.38
C GLU A 82 -1.42 4.12 -13.12
N ALA A 83 -2.36 3.19 -12.92
CA ALA A 83 -3.68 3.25 -13.54
C ALA A 83 -4.52 4.45 -13.04
N SER A 84 -4.22 4.97 -11.84
CA SER A 84 -4.97 6.08 -11.23
C SER A 84 -4.38 7.45 -11.49
N VAL A 85 -3.07 7.55 -11.76
CA VAL A 85 -2.37 8.82 -11.94
C VAL A 85 -2.50 9.33 -13.37
N GLN A 86 -2.81 10.62 -13.57
CA GLN A 86 -2.87 11.25 -14.88
C GLN A 86 -1.47 11.56 -15.43
N LEU A 87 -0.70 10.51 -15.75
CA LEU A 87 0.69 10.61 -16.19
C LEU A 87 0.87 11.42 -17.49
N ALA A 88 -0.14 11.46 -18.35
CA ALA A 88 -0.14 12.26 -19.56
C ALA A 88 -0.06 13.78 -19.28
N LYS A 89 -0.48 14.25 -18.11
CA LYS A 89 -0.34 15.65 -17.69
C LYS A 89 1.03 16.00 -17.11
N LEU A 90 1.89 15.01 -16.94
CA LEU A 90 3.21 15.17 -16.32
C LEU A 90 4.35 14.78 -17.30
N PRO A 91 4.38 15.35 -18.54
CA PRO A 91 5.40 14.99 -19.51
C PRO A 91 6.80 15.25 -18.96
N LYS A 92 7.75 14.39 -19.28
CA LYS A 92 9.17 14.48 -18.87
C LYS A 92 9.41 14.54 -17.36
N SER A 93 8.40 14.14 -16.58
CA SER A 93 8.48 14.18 -15.11
C SER A 93 8.44 12.78 -14.51
N VAL A 94 8.98 12.67 -13.30
CA VAL A 94 8.92 11.46 -12.47
C VAL A 94 8.29 11.82 -11.15
N VAL A 95 7.32 11.02 -10.73
CA VAL A 95 6.78 11.02 -9.37
C VAL A 95 7.35 9.81 -8.64
N GLU A 96 7.98 10.03 -7.51
CA GLU A 96 8.58 8.98 -6.69
C GLU A 96 7.76 8.77 -5.43
N VAL A 97 7.38 7.53 -5.18
CA VAL A 97 6.62 7.10 -4.00
C VAL A 97 7.50 6.18 -3.17
N PHE A 98 7.81 6.59 -1.96
CA PHE A 98 8.59 5.80 -1.02
C PHE A 98 7.67 5.24 0.05
N VAL A 99 7.66 3.92 0.15
CA VAL A 99 6.87 3.17 1.13
C VAL A 99 7.82 2.53 2.14
N LEU A 100 7.64 2.85 3.41
CA LEU A 100 8.38 2.26 4.51
C LEU A 100 7.40 1.55 5.46
N VAL A 101 7.52 0.23 5.56
CA VAL A 101 6.76 -0.56 6.52
C VAL A 101 7.46 -0.50 7.87
N LEU A 102 6.81 0.11 8.85
CA LEU A 102 7.34 0.27 10.22
C LEU A 102 7.00 -0.95 11.09
N GLN A 103 5.81 -1.51 10.90
CA GLN A 103 5.35 -2.68 11.62
C GLN A 103 4.45 -3.49 10.68
N THR A 104 4.62 -4.80 10.65
CA THR A 104 3.80 -5.71 9.84
C THR A 104 3.07 -6.71 10.71
N ASP A 105 1.79 -6.88 10.44
CA ASP A 105 0.92 -7.90 11.00
C ASP A 105 0.00 -8.46 9.89
N GLY A 106 0.49 -8.51 8.65
CA GLY A 106 -0.26 -8.88 7.46
C GLY A 106 -0.85 -7.70 6.72
N GLY A 107 -1.27 -7.91 5.47
CA GLY A 107 -1.94 -6.90 4.63
C GLY A 107 -1.10 -5.67 4.27
N GLU A 108 0.24 -5.75 4.37
CA GLU A 108 1.11 -4.59 4.20
C GLU A 108 1.08 -3.98 2.80
N VAL A 109 0.89 -4.79 1.76
CA VAL A 109 0.83 -4.31 0.37
C VAL A 109 -0.46 -3.53 0.13
N GLY A 110 -1.59 -4.04 0.63
CA GLY A 110 -2.87 -3.36 0.56
C GLY A 110 -2.87 -2.03 1.33
N ALA A 111 -2.32 -2.03 2.55
CA ALA A 111 -2.16 -0.81 3.33
C ALA A 111 -1.28 0.22 2.61
N ALA A 112 -0.18 -0.23 1.99
CA ALA A 112 0.74 0.62 1.24
C ALA A 112 0.07 1.28 0.03
N ILE A 113 -0.71 0.52 -0.76
CA ILE A 113 -1.43 1.05 -1.93
C ILE A 113 -2.42 2.14 -1.49
N SER A 114 -3.24 1.86 -0.48
CA SER A 114 -4.24 2.81 0.01
C SER A 114 -3.60 4.08 0.60
N CYS A 115 -2.53 3.91 1.38
CA CYS A 115 -1.78 5.03 1.95
C CYS A 115 -1.08 5.86 0.86
N ALA A 116 -0.48 5.21 -0.14
CA ALA A 116 0.18 5.89 -1.25
C ALA A 116 -0.80 6.67 -2.14
N SER A 117 -2.00 6.12 -2.36
CA SER A 117 -3.07 6.83 -3.07
C SER A 117 -3.52 8.10 -2.34
N LEU A 118 -3.62 8.05 -1.00
CA LEU A 118 -3.89 9.24 -0.18
C LEU A 118 -2.74 10.26 -0.28
N ALA A 119 -1.51 9.80 -0.13
CA ALA A 119 -0.32 10.68 -0.17
C ALA A 119 -0.16 11.36 -1.53
N LEU A 120 -0.49 10.68 -2.65
CA LEU A 120 -0.52 11.28 -3.99
C LEU A 120 -1.58 12.38 -4.09
N ALA A 121 -2.77 12.15 -3.54
CA ALA A 121 -3.84 13.15 -3.51
C ALA A 121 -3.47 14.37 -2.64
N GLU A 122 -2.90 14.15 -1.45
CA GLU A 122 -2.41 15.21 -0.56
C GLU A 122 -1.24 16.00 -1.19
N ALA A 123 -0.40 15.34 -1.99
CA ALA A 123 0.69 16.00 -2.74
C ALA A 123 0.19 16.82 -3.94
N GLY A 124 -1.13 16.84 -4.22
CA GLY A 124 -1.73 17.59 -5.34
C GLY A 124 -1.48 16.95 -6.70
N ILE A 125 -1.08 15.68 -6.76
CA ILE A 125 -0.95 14.94 -8.02
C ILE A 125 -2.34 14.59 -8.54
N GLU A 126 -2.61 14.95 -9.81
CA GLU A 126 -3.90 14.68 -10.41
C GLU A 126 -4.14 13.18 -10.61
N LEU A 127 -5.25 12.69 -10.06
CA LEU A 127 -5.68 11.30 -10.13
C LEU A 127 -7.00 11.18 -10.86
N PHE A 128 -7.25 10.07 -11.55
CA PHE A 128 -8.58 9.69 -12.04
C PHE A 128 -9.52 9.32 -10.89
N GLY A 129 -8.96 8.75 -9.83
CA GLY A 129 -9.68 8.38 -8.61
C GLY A 129 -8.74 7.84 -7.55
N LEU A 130 -9.22 7.77 -6.31
CA LEU A 130 -8.48 7.12 -5.23
C LEU A 130 -8.49 5.62 -5.44
N VAL A 131 -7.32 4.99 -5.31
CA VAL A 131 -7.18 3.55 -5.28
C VAL A 131 -7.28 3.07 -3.83
N ALA A 132 -8.24 2.22 -3.57
CA ALA A 132 -8.38 1.54 -2.30
C ALA A 132 -8.08 0.05 -2.47
N SER A 133 -7.46 -0.54 -1.49
CA SER A 133 -7.05 -1.94 -1.53
C SER A 133 -7.46 -2.66 -0.26
N CYS A 134 -7.77 -3.96 -0.43
CA CYS A 134 -8.07 -4.86 0.66
C CYS A 134 -7.46 -6.24 0.37
N GLU A 135 -6.92 -6.88 1.39
CA GLU A 135 -6.46 -8.25 1.34
C GLU A 135 -7.41 -9.15 2.12
N VAL A 136 -7.61 -10.35 1.61
CA VAL A 136 -8.45 -11.37 2.23
C VAL A 136 -7.74 -12.71 2.22
N VAL A 137 -7.91 -13.49 3.29
CA VAL A 137 -7.52 -14.89 3.31
C VAL A 137 -8.74 -15.76 3.08
N ALA A 138 -8.62 -16.71 2.16
CA ALA A 138 -9.62 -17.73 1.92
C ALA A 138 -9.02 -19.10 2.23
N PHE A 139 -9.74 -19.92 2.97
CA PHE A 139 -9.32 -21.26 3.36
C PHE A 139 -10.48 -22.23 3.44
N MET A 140 -10.20 -23.50 3.21
CA MET A 140 -11.17 -24.57 3.33
C MET A 140 -10.97 -25.24 4.69
N PRO A 141 -12.01 -25.28 5.56
CA PRO A 141 -11.90 -25.91 6.85
C PRO A 141 -11.67 -27.42 6.72
N SER A 142 -10.86 -27.99 7.62
CA SER A 142 -10.52 -29.42 7.64
C SER A 142 -11.70 -30.29 7.98
N GLU A 143 -12.66 -29.78 8.76
CA GLU A 143 -13.82 -30.49 9.27
C GLU A 143 -15.12 -29.81 8.88
N GLY A 144 -16.11 -30.59 8.50
CA GLY A 144 -17.47 -30.13 8.22
C GLY A 144 -17.79 -29.95 6.75
N LYS A 145 -18.66 -28.98 6.45
CA LYS A 145 -19.02 -28.64 5.07
C LYS A 145 -17.82 -28.08 4.33
N ARG A 146 -17.52 -28.61 3.14
CA ARG A 146 -16.51 -28.07 2.22
C ARG A 146 -17.01 -26.74 1.61
N GLU A 147 -17.00 -25.70 2.42
CA GLU A 147 -17.37 -24.36 2.01
C GLU A 147 -16.21 -23.42 2.32
N TRP A 148 -15.82 -22.59 1.34
CA TRP A 148 -14.75 -21.61 1.49
C TRP A 148 -15.12 -20.61 2.58
N ARG A 149 -14.23 -20.46 3.55
CA ARG A 149 -14.28 -19.37 4.53
C ARG A 149 -13.35 -18.26 4.11
N VAL A 150 -13.84 -17.04 4.20
CA VAL A 150 -13.09 -15.84 3.82
C VAL A 150 -13.04 -14.90 5.01
N ARG A 151 -11.86 -14.38 5.30
CA ARG A 151 -11.63 -13.34 6.31
C ARG A 151 -11.00 -12.13 5.65
N VAL A 152 -11.54 -10.97 5.95
CA VAL A 152 -11.04 -9.68 5.47
C VAL A 152 -9.95 -9.22 6.41
N ASP A 153 -8.89 -8.65 5.85
CA ASP A 153 -7.78 -8.04 6.58
C ASP A 153 -7.08 -9.01 7.55
N PRO A 154 -6.52 -10.10 7.00
CA PRO A 154 -5.91 -11.15 7.80
C PRO A 154 -4.67 -10.65 8.55
N SER A 155 -4.50 -11.15 9.78
CA SER A 155 -3.25 -10.99 10.51
C SER A 155 -2.13 -11.87 9.92
N ALA A 156 -0.88 -11.58 10.26
CA ALA A 156 0.27 -12.38 9.82
C ALA A 156 0.17 -13.87 10.26
N ALA A 157 -0.46 -14.14 11.39
CA ALA A 157 -0.73 -15.50 11.86
C ALA A 157 -1.73 -16.24 10.96
N GLU A 158 -2.79 -15.55 10.55
CA GLU A 158 -3.81 -16.06 9.63
C GLU A 158 -3.27 -16.24 8.21
N GLU A 159 -2.43 -15.31 7.72
CA GLU A 159 -1.72 -15.46 6.45
C GLU A 159 -0.72 -16.63 6.47
N GLY A 160 -0.01 -16.79 7.58
CA GLY A 160 1.01 -17.84 7.77
C GLY A 160 0.47 -19.24 8.01
N GLY A 161 -0.82 -19.38 8.21
CA GLY A 161 -1.50 -20.66 8.26
C GLY A 161 -1.39 -21.42 9.59
N GLU A 162 -1.28 -20.74 10.74
CA GLU A 162 -1.45 -21.43 12.03
C GLU A 162 -2.92 -21.83 12.24
N GLU A 163 -3.89 -21.08 11.73
CA GLU A 163 -5.31 -21.46 11.70
C GLU A 163 -5.84 -21.83 10.30
N GLY A 164 -5.17 -21.41 9.22
CA GLY A 164 -5.65 -21.59 7.84
C GLY A 164 -4.87 -22.59 6.98
N GLY A 165 -3.72 -23.10 7.39
CA GLY A 165 -2.88 -23.87 6.49
C GLY A 165 -2.10 -25.04 7.07
N ARG A 166 -1.96 -25.24 8.38
CA ARG A 166 -1.16 -26.32 8.96
C ARG A 166 -1.93 -27.43 9.65
N GLU A 167 -3.15 -27.19 10.08
CA GLU A 167 -4.01 -28.25 10.57
C GLU A 167 -4.91 -28.79 9.45
N GLY A 168 -4.32 -29.58 8.54
CA GLY A 168 -5.05 -30.50 7.67
C GLY A 168 -5.76 -29.95 6.44
N GLY A 169 -5.83 -28.64 6.21
CA GLY A 169 -6.42 -28.05 5.00
C GLY A 169 -5.38 -27.92 3.88
N LYS A 170 -5.58 -28.65 2.78
CA LYS A 170 -4.65 -28.64 1.61
C LYS A 170 -4.80 -27.41 0.72
N GLU A 171 -5.83 -26.61 0.92
CA GLU A 171 -6.22 -25.51 0.03
C GLU A 171 -6.50 -24.24 0.85
N GLY A 172 -5.78 -23.19 0.52
CA GLY A 172 -5.91 -21.88 1.14
C GLY A 172 -4.93 -20.88 0.54
N GLY A 173 -5.27 -19.60 0.65
CA GLY A 173 -4.40 -18.55 0.14
C GLY A 173 -4.91 -17.15 0.48
N VAL A 174 -4.08 -16.18 0.19
CA VAL A 174 -4.37 -14.75 0.32
C VAL A 174 -4.64 -14.18 -1.06
N VAL A 175 -5.68 -13.40 -1.19
CA VAL A 175 -6.03 -12.62 -2.39
C VAL A 175 -6.07 -11.16 -2.01
N GLY A 176 -5.33 -10.34 -2.75
CA GLY A 176 -5.39 -8.90 -2.62
C GLY A 176 -6.00 -8.28 -3.86
N LEU A 177 -6.80 -7.26 -3.66
CA LEU A 177 -7.47 -6.49 -4.69
C LEU A 177 -7.26 -5.00 -4.44
N ALA A 178 -6.84 -4.29 -5.48
CA ALA A 178 -6.83 -2.84 -5.54
C ALA A 178 -7.80 -2.36 -6.63
N LEU A 179 -8.64 -1.41 -6.31
CA LEU A 179 -9.62 -0.88 -7.24
C LEU A 179 -9.87 0.62 -7.01
N MET A 180 -10.40 1.27 -8.01
CA MET A 180 -10.98 2.62 -7.93
C MET A 180 -12.49 2.51 -7.76
N PRO A 181 -13.04 2.66 -6.54
CA PRO A 181 -14.45 2.36 -6.29
C PRO A 181 -15.42 3.28 -7.03
N VAL A 182 -14.99 4.48 -7.42
CA VAL A 182 -15.83 5.46 -8.13
C VAL A 182 -16.06 5.03 -9.57
N SER A 183 -15.02 4.58 -10.28
CA SER A 183 -15.14 4.05 -11.66
C SER A 183 -15.52 2.58 -11.71
N GLY A 184 -15.31 1.85 -10.62
CA GLY A 184 -15.46 0.39 -10.56
C GLY A 184 -14.32 -0.39 -11.21
N GLU A 185 -13.24 0.29 -11.59
CA GLU A 185 -12.09 -0.31 -12.27
C GLU A 185 -11.14 -0.96 -11.29
N VAL A 186 -10.77 -2.21 -11.59
CA VAL A 186 -9.74 -2.94 -10.85
C VAL A 186 -8.38 -2.54 -11.40
N THR A 187 -7.52 -2.03 -10.53
CA THR A 187 -6.18 -1.59 -10.91
C THR A 187 -5.14 -2.69 -10.76
N GLN A 188 -5.28 -3.53 -9.73
CA GLN A 188 -4.35 -4.63 -9.49
C GLN A 188 -5.00 -5.77 -8.70
N VAL A 189 -4.57 -7.00 -9.01
CA VAL A 189 -4.93 -8.22 -8.26
C VAL A 189 -3.66 -9.01 -8.02
N TRP A 190 -3.50 -9.55 -6.82
CA TRP A 190 -2.43 -10.48 -6.51
C TRP A 190 -2.94 -11.63 -5.65
N GLN A 191 -2.29 -12.77 -5.77
CA GLN A 191 -2.64 -13.99 -5.06
C GLN A 191 -1.40 -14.70 -4.56
N LYS A 192 -1.49 -15.28 -3.37
CA LYS A 192 -0.52 -16.22 -2.79
C LYS A 192 -1.28 -17.46 -2.31
N GLY A 193 -0.73 -18.65 -2.54
CA GLY A 193 -1.35 -19.90 -2.11
C GLY A 193 -2.15 -20.60 -3.19
N ARG A 194 -2.97 -21.59 -2.80
CA ARG A 194 -3.75 -22.42 -3.72
C ARG A 194 -5.24 -22.25 -3.43
N LEU A 195 -5.94 -21.69 -4.40
CA LEU A 195 -7.39 -21.51 -4.38
C LEU A 195 -7.97 -22.09 -5.67
N ASP A 196 -9.15 -22.69 -5.55
CA ASP A 196 -9.94 -23.04 -6.72
C ASP A 196 -10.69 -21.81 -7.26
N SER A 197 -11.39 -21.95 -8.37
CA SER A 197 -12.14 -20.86 -9.00
C SER A 197 -13.20 -20.27 -8.07
N HIS A 198 -13.88 -21.11 -7.29
CA HIS A 198 -14.93 -20.66 -6.38
C HIS A 198 -14.36 -19.93 -5.16
N GLY A 199 -13.21 -20.39 -4.64
CA GLY A 199 -12.49 -19.72 -3.57
C GLY A 199 -11.97 -18.33 -4.00
N ILE A 200 -11.47 -18.21 -5.23
CA ILE A 200 -11.01 -16.93 -5.80
C ILE A 200 -12.21 -15.98 -5.98
N GLU A 201 -13.32 -16.45 -6.55
CA GLU A 201 -14.52 -15.63 -6.77
C GLU A 201 -15.03 -15.02 -5.46
N ARG A 202 -15.22 -15.85 -4.42
CA ARG A 202 -15.65 -15.36 -3.10
C ARG A 202 -14.64 -14.42 -2.46
N ALA A 203 -13.34 -14.71 -2.62
CA ALA A 203 -12.28 -13.84 -2.09
C ALA A 203 -12.30 -12.46 -2.77
N LEU A 204 -12.46 -12.41 -4.10
CA LEU A 204 -12.51 -11.16 -4.85
C LEU A 204 -13.76 -10.33 -4.52
N GLU A 205 -14.93 -10.94 -4.37
CA GLU A 205 -16.14 -10.26 -3.94
C GLU A 205 -15.95 -9.59 -2.57
N MET A 206 -15.43 -10.36 -1.60
CA MET A 206 -15.20 -9.85 -0.26
C MET A 206 -14.10 -8.77 -0.22
N ALA A 207 -13.04 -8.94 -1.01
CA ALA A 207 -11.97 -7.95 -1.13
C ALA A 207 -12.48 -6.64 -1.75
N ALA A 208 -13.39 -6.72 -2.74
CA ALA A 208 -14.01 -5.55 -3.34
C ALA A 208 -14.87 -4.77 -2.34
N ASP A 209 -15.65 -5.47 -1.52
CA ASP A 209 -16.45 -4.85 -0.48
C ASP A 209 -15.56 -4.20 0.60
N GLY A 210 -14.50 -4.89 1.03
CA GLY A 210 -13.51 -4.35 1.94
C GLY A 210 -12.82 -3.10 1.39
N ALA A 211 -12.42 -3.10 0.12
CA ALA A 211 -11.80 -1.95 -0.53
C ALA A 211 -12.76 -0.75 -0.63
N ARG A 212 -14.08 -0.97 -0.86
CA ARG A 212 -15.08 0.11 -0.82
C ARG A 212 -15.18 0.73 0.57
N MET A 213 -15.09 -0.07 1.63
CA MET A 213 -15.08 0.44 3.01
C MET A 213 -13.81 1.25 3.30
N VAL A 214 -12.65 0.77 2.88
CA VAL A 214 -11.37 1.50 2.99
C VAL A 214 -11.46 2.83 2.25
N HIS A 215 -11.99 2.84 1.02
CA HIS A 215 -12.19 4.08 0.24
C HIS A 215 -13.07 5.10 0.97
N ALA A 216 -14.14 4.67 1.62
CA ALA A 216 -15.00 5.58 2.38
C ALA A 216 -14.22 6.25 3.54
N LEU A 217 -13.35 5.51 4.22
CA LEU A 217 -12.46 6.05 5.25
C LEU A 217 -11.42 7.02 4.68
N MET A 218 -10.80 6.66 3.54
CA MET A 218 -9.84 7.51 2.85
C MET A 218 -10.47 8.85 2.45
N ARG A 219 -11.66 8.81 1.85
CA ARG A 219 -12.40 10.02 1.46
C ARG A 219 -12.72 10.91 2.67
N ARG A 220 -13.18 10.31 3.76
CA ARG A 220 -13.44 11.05 5.01
C ARG A 220 -12.18 11.73 5.53
N ARG A 221 -11.05 11.04 5.50
CA ARG A 221 -9.77 11.59 5.94
C ARG A 221 -9.33 12.79 5.11
N LEU A 222 -9.42 12.69 3.79
CA LEU A 222 -9.09 13.81 2.89
C LEU A 222 -9.98 15.03 3.13
N LEU A 223 -11.28 14.84 3.30
CA LEU A 223 -12.19 15.95 3.61
C LEU A 223 -11.80 16.67 4.91
N THR A 224 -11.49 15.90 5.96
CA THR A 224 -11.02 16.46 7.23
C THR A 224 -9.71 17.24 7.07
N TYR A 225 -8.79 16.72 6.26
CA TYR A 225 -7.51 17.38 5.98
C TYR A 225 -7.73 18.72 5.25
N MET A 226 -8.55 18.75 4.22
CA MET A 226 -8.89 19.97 3.49
C MET A 226 -9.58 21.03 4.35
N GLU A 227 -10.46 20.62 5.26
CA GLU A 227 -11.10 21.53 6.20
C GLU A 227 -10.10 22.18 7.17
N GLN A 228 -9.07 21.44 7.58
CA GLN A 228 -8.02 21.94 8.48
C GLN A 228 -7.08 22.92 7.78
N GLU A 229 -6.72 22.68 6.53
CA GLU A 229 -5.88 23.60 5.76
C GLU A 229 -6.65 24.84 5.28
N GLY A 230 -7.89 24.69 4.83
CA GLY A 230 -8.74 25.81 4.42
C GLY A 230 -9.14 26.76 5.56
N GLY A 231 -9.08 26.30 6.81
CA GLY A 231 -9.36 27.14 7.99
C GLY A 231 -8.18 28.01 8.47
N GLY A 232 -6.98 27.80 7.90
CA GLY A 232 -5.77 28.51 8.32
C GLY A 232 -5.50 29.87 7.65
N GLU A 233 -6.17 30.20 6.55
CA GLU A 233 -5.90 31.44 5.78
C GLU A 233 -6.76 32.66 6.16
N GLY A 234 -7.59 32.59 7.21
CA GLY A 234 -8.53 33.65 7.61
C GLY A 234 -8.12 34.51 8.80
N GLY A 235 -6.87 34.52 9.26
CA GLY A 235 -6.48 35.19 10.52
C GLY A 235 -5.33 36.18 10.45
N GLY A 236 -5.20 36.95 9.37
CA GLY A 236 -4.14 37.96 9.21
C GLY A 236 -4.63 39.34 8.78
N GLU A 237 -5.79 39.80 9.33
CA GLU A 237 -6.17 41.20 9.14
C GLU A 237 -5.37 42.11 10.07
N GLY A 238 -4.67 43.02 9.43
CA GLY A 238 -3.77 43.99 9.96
C GLY A 238 -4.35 44.86 11.09
N GLU A 239 -3.72 44.83 12.21
CA GLU A 239 -3.73 45.93 13.14
C GLU A 239 -2.77 47.03 12.66
N ARG A 240 -3.28 47.87 11.76
CA ARG A 240 -2.68 49.19 11.49
C ARG A 240 -2.90 50.03 12.75
N ARG A 241 -1.95 50.04 13.66
CA ARG A 241 -1.85 51.08 14.67
C ARG A 241 -1.41 52.39 13.98
N GLY A 242 -2.41 53.20 13.67
CA GLY A 242 -2.21 54.63 13.48
C GLY A 242 -1.78 55.23 14.83
N GLY A 243 -0.65 55.88 14.83
CA GLY A 243 -0.12 56.73 15.87
C GLY A 243 0.43 57.93 15.21
N GLY A 244 -0.46 58.85 14.89
CA GLY A 244 -0.11 60.26 14.65
C GLY A 244 0.03 60.98 15.98
N GLU A 245 0.60 62.09 15.94
CA GLU A 245 0.80 63.19 16.88
C GLU A 245 2.29 63.37 17.13
N GLY A 246 2.82 64.40 16.81
CA GLY A 246 2.32 65.80 16.91
C GLY A 246 3.18 66.53 17.86
N MET A 247 3.71 67.58 17.36
CA MET A 247 3.91 68.87 18.05
C MET A 247 5.17 69.15 18.83
N GLU A 248 5.74 70.17 18.37
CA GLU A 248 6.13 71.40 19.11
C GLU A 248 7.42 71.41 19.93
N ARG A 249 8.26 72.16 19.46
CA ARG A 249 9.03 73.39 19.83
C ARG A 249 10.49 73.26 19.54
#